data_12892218e541b614dee5848c3a259d34
#
_entry.id   12892218e541b614dee5848c3a259d34
#
_cell.length_a   1.000
_cell.length_b   1.000
_cell.length_c   1.000
_cell.angle_alpha   90.00
_cell.angle_beta   90.00
_cell.angle_gamma   90.00
#
_symmetry.space_group_name_H-M   'P 1'
#
loop_
_entity.id
_entity.type
_entity.pdbx_description
1 polymer ?
#
loop_
_entity_poly.entity_id
_entity_poly.type
_entity_poly.pdbx_seq_one_letter_code
_entity_poly.pdbx_strand_id
1 'polypeptide(L)'
;MKKIKILHKSFSKPISCLTAYSPSIANILDGKIDLILVGDSLGSTLYGMKNTQGVTMDMMKNHGAAVNKTIKKSLKVLDMPYKTYDNKIDAYKNAKILLNHCKPDLLKIEISEKKLVVLKHLVDKKINVISHIGVTPQSYKNFNKIKVLGRTNKEKRNLLKLAKESETLGAKALLLECITTDTAKQI
;
A
#
# COMPACT_ATOMS: atom_id res chain seq x y z
N MET A 1 -2.55 10.62 15.12
CA MET A 1 -1.50 11.59 14.71
C MET A 1 -0.10 11.29 15.23
N LYS A 2 0.10 10.84 16.50
CA LYS A 2 1.47 10.57 17.03
C LYS A 2 2.24 9.46 16.31
N LYS A 3 1.57 8.39 15.83
CA LYS A 3 2.23 7.24 15.17
C LYS A 3 2.81 7.58 13.79
N ILE A 4 2.12 8.36 12.97
CA ILE A 4 2.58 8.70 11.60
C ILE A 4 3.87 9.52 11.58
N LYS A 5 4.20 10.17 12.70
CA LYS A 5 5.50 10.85 12.87
C LYS A 5 6.71 9.91 12.73
N ILE A 6 6.53 8.59 12.85
CA ILE A 6 7.59 7.60 12.61
C ILE A 6 8.07 7.69 11.17
N LEU A 7 7.18 7.92 10.20
CA LEU A 7 7.54 8.06 8.78
C LEU A 7 8.44 9.28 8.52
N HIS A 8 8.33 10.33 9.35
CA HIS A 8 9.19 11.52 9.25
C HIS A 8 10.54 11.38 9.98
N LYS A 9 10.68 10.38 10.86
CA LYS A 9 11.96 10.09 11.54
C LYS A 9 12.90 9.22 10.71
N SER A 10 12.46 8.75 9.55
CA SER A 10 13.19 7.77 8.72
C SER A 10 14.45 8.28 8.04
N PHE A 11 14.76 9.58 8.12
CA PHE A 11 15.99 10.10 7.54
C PHE A 11 17.26 9.62 8.24
N SER A 12 17.15 9.09 9.47
CA SER A 12 18.31 8.60 10.24
C SER A 12 18.39 7.07 10.37
N LYS A 13 17.28 6.35 10.18
CA LYS A 13 17.23 4.88 10.30
C LYS A 13 16.20 4.28 9.31
N PRO A 14 16.52 3.14 8.69
CA PRO A 14 15.55 2.41 7.87
C PRO A 14 14.30 2.06 8.67
N ILE A 15 13.13 2.13 8.03
CA ILE A 15 11.86 1.70 8.59
C ILE A 15 11.60 0.26 8.16
N SER A 16 11.30 -0.61 9.12
CA SER A 16 10.96 -2.00 8.86
C SER A 16 9.47 -2.16 8.57
N CYS A 17 9.13 -2.94 7.53
CA CYS A 17 7.75 -3.27 7.17
C CYS A 17 7.64 -4.76 6.86
N LEU A 18 6.67 -5.44 7.50
CA LEU A 18 6.36 -6.83 7.20
C LEU A 18 4.86 -7.04 7.04
N THR A 19 4.48 -8.04 6.26
CA THR A 19 3.09 -8.46 6.12
C THR A 19 2.66 -9.33 7.30
N ALA A 20 1.40 -9.17 7.73
CA ALA A 20 0.74 -10.08 8.64
C ALA A 20 -0.74 -10.19 8.26
N TYR A 21 -1.25 -11.41 8.19
CA TYR A 21 -2.62 -11.69 7.78
C TYR A 21 -3.46 -12.33 8.89
N SER A 22 -2.86 -12.57 10.05
CA SER A 22 -3.52 -13.14 11.23
C SER A 22 -3.15 -12.43 12.52
N PRO A 23 -4.00 -12.46 13.55
CA PRO A 23 -3.70 -11.90 14.86
C PRO A 23 -2.43 -12.47 15.51
N SER A 24 -2.18 -13.76 15.36
CA SER A 24 -1.01 -14.43 15.95
C SER A 24 0.29 -13.88 15.41
N ILE A 25 0.41 -13.76 14.07
CA ILE A 25 1.61 -13.18 13.44
C ILE A 25 1.72 -11.70 13.79
N ALA A 26 0.64 -10.95 13.71
CA ALA A 26 0.63 -9.52 14.04
C ALA A 26 1.07 -9.26 15.49
N ASN A 27 0.63 -10.09 16.44
CA ASN A 27 1.03 -9.98 17.83
C ASN A 27 2.54 -10.23 18.05
N ILE A 28 3.12 -11.18 17.31
CA ILE A 28 4.58 -11.45 17.35
C ILE A 28 5.39 -10.27 16.85
N LEU A 29 4.88 -9.59 15.82
CA LEU A 29 5.57 -8.50 15.12
C LEU A 29 5.37 -7.14 15.82
N ASP A 30 4.26 -6.94 16.56
CA ASP A 30 3.90 -5.63 17.12
C ASP A 30 4.96 -5.07 18.07
N GLY A 31 5.46 -3.89 17.74
CA GLY A 31 6.53 -3.20 18.45
C GLY A 31 7.95 -3.71 18.19
N LYS A 32 8.12 -4.76 17.37
CA LYS A 32 9.44 -5.21 16.87
C LYS A 32 9.75 -4.65 15.50
N ILE A 33 8.73 -4.30 14.73
CA ILE A 33 8.82 -3.66 13.43
C ILE A 33 7.95 -2.41 13.41
N ASP A 34 8.26 -1.49 12.48
CA ASP A 34 7.62 -0.19 12.45
C ASP A 34 6.23 -0.23 11.80
N LEU A 35 6.08 -0.96 10.68
CA LEU A 35 4.84 -1.09 9.94
C LEU A 35 4.42 -2.55 9.78
N ILE A 36 3.14 -2.83 10.03
CA ILE A 36 2.51 -4.12 9.73
C ILE A 36 1.50 -3.88 8.60
N LEU A 37 1.72 -4.58 7.49
CA LEU A 37 0.88 -4.49 6.29
C LEU A 37 -0.06 -5.68 6.19
N VAL A 38 -1.35 -5.42 6.11
CA VAL A 38 -2.32 -6.40 5.60
C VAL A 38 -2.45 -6.14 4.10
N GLY A 39 -1.69 -6.89 3.31
CA GLY A 39 -1.62 -6.74 1.86
C GLY A 39 -2.64 -7.63 1.13
N ASP A 40 -3.04 -7.25 -0.07
CA ASP A 40 -3.87 -8.10 -0.95
C ASP A 40 -3.11 -9.34 -1.46
N SER A 41 -1.80 -9.40 -1.26
CA SER A 41 -1.00 -10.62 -1.41
C SER A 41 -1.50 -11.79 -0.55
N LEU A 42 -2.38 -11.54 0.44
CA LEU A 42 -3.10 -12.60 1.16
C LEU A 42 -3.83 -13.57 0.20
N GLY A 43 -4.27 -13.07 -0.97
CA GLY A 43 -4.91 -13.90 -1.98
C GLY A 43 -4.04 -15.06 -2.44
N SER A 44 -2.79 -14.78 -2.79
CA SER A 44 -1.84 -15.82 -3.19
C SER A 44 -1.28 -16.60 -1.99
N THR A 45 -1.02 -15.92 -0.87
CA THR A 45 -0.33 -16.51 0.29
C THR A 45 -1.23 -17.43 1.11
N LEU A 46 -2.50 -17.05 1.31
CA LEU A 46 -3.43 -17.80 2.18
C LEU A 46 -4.51 -18.55 1.41
N TYR A 47 -4.92 -18.03 0.25
CA TYR A 47 -6.05 -18.58 -0.51
C TYR A 47 -5.63 -19.30 -1.79
N GLY A 48 -4.33 -19.37 -2.09
CA GLY A 48 -3.80 -20.06 -3.28
C GLY A 48 -4.26 -19.43 -4.60
N MET A 49 -4.64 -18.15 -4.59
CA MET A 49 -5.07 -17.44 -5.80
C MET A 49 -3.88 -17.20 -6.73
N LYS A 50 -4.10 -17.28 -8.03
CA LYS A 50 -3.07 -17.06 -9.06
C LYS A 50 -2.57 -15.60 -9.13
N ASN A 51 -3.35 -14.66 -8.60
CA ASN A 51 -3.03 -13.23 -8.56
C ASN A 51 -3.86 -12.53 -7.47
N THR A 52 -3.65 -11.22 -7.28
CA THR A 52 -4.35 -10.43 -6.27
C THR A 52 -5.73 -9.91 -6.71
N GLN A 53 -6.11 -10.07 -8.00
CA GLN A 53 -7.36 -9.53 -8.55
C GLN A 53 -8.62 -10.20 -7.98
N GLY A 54 -8.49 -11.42 -7.42
CA GLY A 54 -9.59 -12.14 -6.78
C GLY A 54 -9.85 -11.72 -5.34
N VAL A 55 -9.01 -10.88 -4.75
CA VAL A 55 -9.16 -10.43 -3.36
C VAL A 55 -10.33 -9.43 -3.25
N THR A 56 -11.26 -9.71 -2.34
CA THR A 56 -12.46 -8.90 -2.15
C THR A 56 -12.33 -7.91 -0.99
N MET A 57 -13.24 -6.93 -0.96
CA MET A 57 -13.36 -6.01 0.18
C MET A 57 -13.64 -6.74 1.50
N ASP A 58 -14.44 -7.83 1.45
CA ASP A 58 -14.76 -8.59 2.66
C ASP A 58 -13.55 -9.37 3.19
N MET A 59 -12.73 -9.94 2.32
CA MET A 59 -11.46 -10.54 2.72
C MET A 59 -10.57 -9.51 3.41
N MET A 60 -10.38 -8.34 2.81
CA MET A 60 -9.57 -7.27 3.39
C MET A 60 -10.14 -6.75 4.71
N LYS A 61 -11.45 -6.61 4.82
CA LYS A 61 -12.13 -6.26 6.08
C LYS A 61 -11.88 -7.28 7.19
N ASN A 62 -12.07 -8.56 6.88
CA ASN A 62 -11.95 -9.63 7.87
C ASN A 62 -10.52 -9.75 8.40
N HIS A 63 -9.53 -9.82 7.51
CA HIS A 63 -8.12 -9.88 7.90
C HIS A 63 -7.65 -8.59 8.58
N GLY A 64 -8.00 -7.43 8.00
CA GLY A 64 -7.65 -6.13 8.57
C GLY A 64 -8.22 -5.91 9.97
N ALA A 65 -9.48 -6.26 10.19
CA ALA A 65 -10.11 -6.16 11.51
C ALA A 65 -9.49 -7.13 12.52
N ALA A 66 -9.20 -8.38 12.10
CA ALA A 66 -8.58 -9.38 12.96
C ALA A 66 -7.17 -8.93 13.39
N VAL A 67 -6.33 -8.51 12.45
CA VAL A 67 -4.97 -8.00 12.71
C VAL A 67 -5.00 -6.74 13.57
N ASN A 68 -5.95 -5.83 13.32
CA ASN A 68 -6.06 -4.58 14.08
C ASN A 68 -6.26 -4.81 15.59
N LYS A 69 -6.93 -5.89 16.00
CA LYS A 69 -7.18 -6.19 17.41
C LYS A 69 -5.90 -6.39 18.23
N THR A 70 -4.82 -6.80 17.60
CA THR A 70 -3.56 -7.15 18.27
C THR A 70 -2.49 -6.07 18.17
N ILE A 71 -2.53 -5.21 17.13
CA ILE A 71 -1.50 -4.18 16.92
C ILE A 71 -1.76 -2.96 17.82
N LYS A 72 -0.80 -2.67 18.72
CA LYS A 72 -0.84 -1.52 19.62
C LYS A 72 0.26 -0.50 19.33
N LYS A 73 1.45 -0.95 18.94
CA LYS A 73 2.67 -0.14 18.79
C LYS A 73 2.99 0.20 17.34
N SER A 74 3.03 -0.80 16.47
CA SER A 74 3.37 -0.64 15.05
C SER A 74 2.30 0.15 14.29
N LEU A 75 2.68 0.79 13.18
CA LEU A 75 1.73 1.38 12.23
C LEU A 75 0.99 0.28 11.46
N LYS A 76 -0.31 0.47 11.29
CA LYS A 76 -1.19 -0.45 10.57
C LYS A 76 -1.41 0.05 9.17
N VAL A 77 -1.00 -0.72 8.18
CA VAL A 77 -1.23 -0.46 6.77
C VAL A 77 -2.20 -1.49 6.20
N LEU A 78 -3.15 -1.06 5.41
CA LEU A 78 -4.14 -1.93 4.78
C LEU A 78 -4.27 -1.60 3.30
N ASP A 79 -4.21 -2.62 2.44
CA ASP A 79 -4.42 -2.44 1.02
C ASP A 79 -5.89 -2.23 0.68
N MET A 80 -6.13 -1.38 -0.31
CA MET A 80 -7.40 -1.36 -1.03
C MET A 80 -7.32 -2.37 -2.18
N PRO A 81 -8.24 -3.36 -2.24
CA PRO A 81 -8.17 -4.41 -3.24
C PRO A 81 -8.52 -3.91 -4.65
N TYR A 82 -8.17 -4.71 -5.64
CA TYR A 82 -8.39 -4.45 -7.05
C TYR A 82 -9.81 -3.96 -7.36
N LYS A 83 -9.95 -2.98 -8.24
CA LYS A 83 -11.22 -2.35 -8.66
C LYS A 83 -12.02 -1.60 -7.59
N THR A 84 -11.52 -1.48 -6.37
CA THR A 84 -12.25 -0.78 -5.30
C THR A 84 -11.96 0.72 -5.25
N TYR A 85 -11.05 1.20 -6.09
CA TYR A 85 -10.63 2.61 -6.18
C TYR A 85 -10.40 3.06 -7.63
N ASP A 86 -11.24 2.60 -8.57
CA ASP A 86 -11.11 2.97 -9.98
C ASP A 86 -11.52 4.42 -10.26
N ASN A 87 -12.39 4.97 -9.43
CA ASN A 87 -12.80 6.38 -9.47
C ASN A 87 -12.84 6.99 -8.05
N LYS A 88 -12.95 8.31 -7.97
CA LYS A 88 -12.92 9.07 -6.70
C LYS A 88 -14.03 8.68 -5.73
N ILE A 89 -15.23 8.44 -6.23
CA ILE A 89 -16.42 8.16 -5.41
C ILE A 89 -16.27 6.80 -4.75
N ASP A 90 -16.02 5.76 -5.55
CA ASP A 90 -15.84 4.40 -5.04
C ASP A 90 -14.61 4.31 -4.14
N ALA A 91 -13.51 4.96 -4.50
CA ALA A 91 -12.31 5.00 -3.67
C ALA A 91 -12.61 5.55 -2.27
N TYR A 92 -13.31 6.67 -2.17
CA TYR A 92 -13.66 7.27 -0.89
C TYR A 92 -14.64 6.40 -0.10
N LYS A 93 -15.70 5.89 -0.74
CA LYS A 93 -16.67 4.98 -0.13
C LYS A 93 -15.99 3.76 0.47
N ASN A 94 -15.18 3.06 -0.33
CA ASN A 94 -14.48 1.85 0.09
C ASN A 94 -13.40 2.13 1.15
N ALA A 95 -12.66 3.23 1.01
CA ALA A 95 -11.72 3.67 2.04
C ALA A 95 -12.42 3.90 3.39
N LYS A 96 -13.58 4.55 3.41
CA LYS A 96 -14.37 4.76 4.64
C LYS A 96 -14.83 3.44 5.26
N ILE A 97 -15.21 2.46 4.47
CA ILE A 97 -15.56 1.12 4.96
C ILE A 97 -14.36 0.49 5.68
N LEU A 98 -13.18 0.50 5.05
CA LEU A 98 -11.96 -0.06 5.62
C LEU A 98 -11.50 0.70 6.88
N LEU A 99 -11.55 2.03 6.85
CA LEU A 99 -11.19 2.88 7.99
C LEU A 99 -12.10 2.60 9.20
N ASN A 100 -13.40 2.46 8.98
CA ASN A 100 -14.35 2.22 10.06
C ASN A 100 -14.22 0.80 10.66
N HIS A 101 -14.01 -0.21 9.82
CA HIS A 101 -13.93 -1.62 10.25
C HIS A 101 -12.56 -2.00 10.81
N CYS A 102 -11.50 -1.63 10.08
CA CYS A 102 -10.15 -2.12 10.34
C CYS A 102 -9.28 -1.09 11.08
N LYS A 103 -9.69 0.19 11.09
CA LYS A 103 -8.96 1.30 11.72
C LYS A 103 -7.46 1.30 11.38
N PRO A 104 -7.07 1.19 10.09
CA PRO A 104 -5.69 1.31 9.70
C PRO A 104 -5.19 2.75 9.93
N ASP A 105 -3.89 2.90 10.14
CA ASP A 105 -3.23 4.21 10.19
C ASP A 105 -3.02 4.78 8.77
N LEU A 106 -2.80 3.88 7.77
CA LEU A 106 -2.62 4.21 6.36
C LEU A 106 -3.33 3.19 5.46
N LEU A 107 -3.85 3.66 4.34
CA LEU A 107 -4.29 2.81 3.24
C LEU A 107 -3.22 2.77 2.15
N LYS A 108 -3.02 1.62 1.49
CA LYS A 108 -2.13 1.51 0.32
C LYS A 108 -2.96 1.33 -0.95
N ILE A 109 -2.61 2.05 -2.01
CA ILE A 109 -3.20 1.93 -3.35
C ILE A 109 -2.11 1.91 -4.42
N GLU A 110 -2.32 1.14 -5.47
CA GLU A 110 -1.45 1.13 -6.64
C GLU A 110 -1.72 2.34 -7.53
N ILE A 111 -0.66 3.06 -7.87
CA ILE A 111 -0.73 4.33 -8.58
C ILE A 111 -0.22 4.20 -10.02
N SER A 112 -1.05 4.66 -10.94
CA SER A 112 -0.71 5.02 -12.31
C SER A 112 -1.06 6.49 -12.54
N GLU A 113 -0.69 7.09 -13.66
CA GLU A 113 -1.07 8.48 -13.98
C GLU A 113 -2.58 8.71 -13.85
N LYS A 114 -3.40 7.76 -14.28
CA LYS A 114 -4.87 7.82 -14.18
C LYS A 114 -5.37 7.79 -12.74
N LYS A 115 -4.62 7.22 -11.82
CA LYS A 115 -4.99 7.08 -10.40
C LYS A 115 -4.55 8.25 -9.53
N LEU A 116 -3.75 9.18 -10.04
CA LEU A 116 -3.32 10.38 -9.29
C LEU A 116 -4.51 11.23 -8.84
N VAL A 117 -5.56 11.30 -9.65
CA VAL A 117 -6.80 12.00 -9.28
C VAL A 117 -7.52 11.34 -8.10
N VAL A 118 -7.41 10.01 -7.97
CA VAL A 118 -7.95 9.26 -6.82
C VAL A 118 -7.09 9.52 -5.58
N LEU A 119 -5.76 9.45 -5.71
CA LEU A 119 -4.84 9.78 -4.63
C LEU A 119 -5.15 11.19 -4.06
N LYS A 120 -5.19 12.19 -4.95
CA LYS A 120 -5.52 13.56 -4.55
C LYS A 120 -6.84 13.63 -3.77
N HIS A 121 -7.88 13.00 -4.29
CA HIS A 121 -9.18 13.01 -3.65
C HIS A 121 -9.16 12.38 -2.25
N LEU A 122 -8.49 11.24 -2.07
CA LEU A 122 -8.37 10.59 -0.75
C LEU A 122 -7.58 11.48 0.23
N VAL A 123 -6.50 12.10 -0.22
CA VAL A 123 -5.69 13.01 0.61
C VAL A 123 -6.48 14.27 1.00
N ASP A 124 -7.22 14.87 0.08
CA ASP A 124 -8.11 16.02 0.34
C ASP A 124 -9.16 15.67 1.40
N LYS A 125 -9.62 14.41 1.44
CA LYS A 125 -10.51 13.85 2.46
C LYS A 125 -9.80 13.45 3.76
N LYS A 126 -8.52 13.84 3.94
CA LYS A 126 -7.69 13.57 5.13
C LYS A 126 -7.43 12.09 5.38
N ILE A 127 -7.45 11.27 4.33
CA ILE A 127 -7.06 9.87 4.40
C ILE A 127 -5.55 9.78 4.15
N ASN A 128 -4.85 9.08 5.04
CA ASN A 128 -3.42 8.84 4.87
C ASN A 128 -3.21 7.70 3.87
N VAL A 129 -2.46 7.96 2.82
CA VAL A 129 -2.24 7.03 1.72
C VAL A 129 -0.76 6.75 1.52
N ILE A 130 -0.43 5.48 1.28
CA ILE A 130 0.83 5.03 0.70
C ILE A 130 0.59 4.83 -0.80
N SER A 131 1.37 5.51 -1.63
CA SER A 131 1.37 5.31 -3.08
C SER A 131 2.28 4.14 -3.43
N HIS A 132 1.73 3.10 -4.04
CA HIS A 132 2.48 1.96 -4.57
C HIS A 132 2.74 2.17 -6.05
N ILE A 133 4.02 2.29 -6.43
CA ILE A 133 4.51 2.46 -7.80
C ILE A 133 5.58 1.40 -8.14
N GLY A 134 5.90 1.28 -9.40
CA GLY A 134 6.73 0.20 -9.90
C GLY A 134 5.87 -0.90 -10.51
N VAL A 135 6.20 -2.14 -10.23
CA VAL A 135 5.28 -3.25 -10.50
C VAL A 135 4.09 -3.12 -9.58
N THR A 136 2.92 -3.13 -10.19
CA THR A 136 1.63 -3.03 -9.50
C THR A 136 0.89 -4.36 -9.70
N PRO A 137 0.94 -5.32 -8.75
CA PRO A 137 0.43 -6.68 -8.91
C PRO A 137 -1.04 -6.76 -9.36
N GLN A 138 -1.88 -5.81 -8.94
CA GLN A 138 -3.28 -5.73 -9.37
C GLN A 138 -3.43 -5.50 -10.88
N SER A 139 -2.41 -5.00 -11.56
CA SER A 139 -2.41 -4.80 -13.01
C SER A 139 -2.08 -6.08 -13.80
N TYR A 140 -1.66 -7.15 -13.13
CA TYR A 140 -1.20 -8.39 -13.77
C TYR A 140 -2.14 -9.55 -13.50
N LYS A 141 -2.69 -10.16 -14.59
CA LYS A 141 -3.43 -11.43 -14.50
C LYS A 141 -2.49 -12.64 -14.31
N ASN A 142 -1.25 -12.51 -14.78
CA ASN A 142 -0.24 -13.57 -14.71
C ASN A 142 1.10 -12.97 -14.23
N PHE A 143 1.54 -13.40 -13.07
CA PHE A 143 2.78 -12.93 -12.45
C PHE A 143 4.05 -13.34 -13.20
N ASN A 144 3.99 -14.40 -14.04
CA ASN A 144 5.12 -14.77 -14.91
C ASN A 144 5.48 -13.69 -15.95
N LYS A 145 4.59 -12.72 -16.18
CA LYS A 145 4.82 -11.58 -17.07
C LYS A 145 5.43 -10.36 -16.37
N ILE A 146 5.61 -10.42 -15.07
CA ILE A 146 6.22 -9.33 -14.31
C ILE A 146 7.69 -9.19 -14.69
N LYS A 147 8.10 -7.96 -14.95
CA LYS A 147 9.49 -7.60 -15.26
C LYS A 147 9.89 -6.41 -14.37
N VAL A 148 11.17 -6.40 -13.97
CA VAL A 148 11.75 -5.25 -13.26
C VAL A 148 11.63 -4.00 -14.13
N LEU A 149 11.06 -2.95 -13.58
CA LEU A 149 10.88 -1.64 -14.23
C LEU A 149 12.06 -0.69 -13.93
N GLY A 150 12.16 0.39 -14.72
CA GLY A 150 13.24 1.37 -14.59
C GLY A 150 14.52 0.99 -15.33
N ARG A 151 14.46 0.03 -16.26
CA ARG A 151 15.61 -0.37 -17.10
C ARG A 151 15.85 0.59 -18.25
N THR A 152 14.80 1.18 -18.79
CA THR A 152 14.88 2.15 -19.89
C THR A 152 14.75 3.58 -19.36
N ASN A 153 15.31 4.55 -20.09
CA ASN A 153 15.18 5.96 -19.73
C ASN A 153 13.71 6.43 -19.69
N LYS A 154 12.86 5.84 -20.49
CA LYS A 154 11.41 6.13 -20.50
C LYS A 154 10.75 5.64 -19.21
N GLU A 155 10.98 4.38 -18.83
CA GLU A 155 10.45 3.82 -17.57
C GLU A 155 10.94 4.60 -16.36
N LYS A 156 12.24 4.91 -16.33
CA LYS A 156 12.85 5.68 -15.26
C LYS A 156 12.18 7.06 -15.11
N ARG A 157 12.06 7.83 -16.19
CA ARG A 157 11.38 9.13 -16.17
C ARG A 157 9.93 9.03 -15.68
N ASN A 158 9.21 7.99 -16.13
CA ASN A 158 7.82 7.79 -15.69
C ASN A 158 7.73 7.49 -14.19
N LEU A 159 8.60 6.64 -13.65
CA LEU A 159 8.63 6.32 -12.23
C LEU A 159 8.99 7.54 -11.38
N LEU A 160 10.01 8.30 -11.78
CA LEU A 160 10.38 9.55 -11.10
C LEU A 160 9.25 10.58 -11.10
N LYS A 161 8.56 10.72 -12.25
CA LYS A 161 7.38 11.59 -12.37
C LYS A 161 6.28 11.16 -11.40
N LEU A 162 5.89 9.88 -11.42
CA LEU A 162 4.85 9.35 -10.53
C LEU A 162 5.20 9.50 -9.05
N ALA A 163 6.47 9.27 -8.70
CA ALA A 163 6.96 9.48 -7.34
C ALA A 163 6.79 10.93 -6.90
N LYS A 164 7.27 11.86 -7.73
CA LYS A 164 7.18 13.30 -7.44
C LYS A 164 5.74 13.80 -7.36
N GLU A 165 4.88 13.36 -8.27
CA GLU A 165 3.46 13.71 -8.25
C GLU A 165 2.76 13.13 -7.02
N SER A 166 3.06 11.87 -6.64
CA SER A 166 2.52 11.26 -5.42
C SER A 166 2.91 12.04 -4.16
N GLU A 167 4.17 12.45 -4.05
CA GLU A 167 4.67 13.30 -2.96
C GLU A 167 3.95 14.65 -2.93
N THR A 168 3.90 15.34 -4.07
CA THR A 168 3.25 16.66 -4.21
C THR A 168 1.76 16.61 -3.84
N LEU A 169 1.08 15.52 -4.16
CA LEU A 169 -0.33 15.30 -3.81
C LEU A 169 -0.54 14.89 -2.35
N GLY A 170 0.53 14.66 -1.58
CA GLY A 170 0.47 14.44 -0.14
C GLY A 170 0.39 12.97 0.30
N ALA A 171 0.84 12.03 -0.55
CA ALA A 171 1.09 10.66 -0.11
C ALA A 171 2.04 10.67 1.10
N LYS A 172 1.79 9.79 2.06
CA LYS A 172 2.58 9.74 3.31
C LYS A 172 3.85 8.91 3.16
N ALA A 173 3.88 8.01 2.20
CA ALA A 173 5.04 7.22 1.81
C ALA A 173 4.86 6.70 0.39
N LEU A 174 5.98 6.23 -0.20
CA LEU A 174 6.00 5.49 -1.45
C LEU A 174 6.39 4.04 -1.15
N LEU A 175 5.70 3.09 -1.78
CA LEU A 175 6.14 1.71 -1.89
C LEU A 175 6.65 1.52 -3.31
N LEU A 176 7.91 1.07 -3.43
CA LEU A 176 8.59 0.83 -4.70
C LEU A 176 8.75 -0.69 -4.87
N GLU A 177 8.01 -1.27 -5.81
CA GLU A 177 8.07 -2.71 -6.05
C GLU A 177 8.73 -3.04 -7.38
N CYS A 178 9.69 -3.96 -7.34
CA CYS A 178 10.32 -4.55 -8.51
C CYS A 178 10.84 -3.50 -9.52
N ILE A 179 11.56 -2.50 -9.01
CA ILE A 179 12.24 -1.47 -9.81
C ILE A 179 13.75 -1.60 -9.70
N THR A 180 14.50 -1.05 -10.66
CA THR A 180 15.96 -1.06 -10.59
C THR A 180 16.48 -0.25 -9.42
N THR A 181 17.59 -0.70 -8.81
CA THR A 181 18.24 -0.01 -7.69
C THR A 181 18.60 1.43 -8.03
N ASP A 182 19.09 1.67 -9.25
CA ASP A 182 19.47 3.02 -9.71
C ASP A 182 18.27 3.96 -9.77
N THR A 183 17.12 3.47 -10.21
CA THR A 183 15.89 4.26 -10.22
C THR A 183 15.39 4.51 -8.79
N ALA A 184 15.45 3.48 -7.92
CA ALA A 184 15.04 3.63 -6.53
C ALA A 184 15.87 4.66 -5.76
N LYS A 185 17.18 4.74 -6.04
CA LYS A 185 18.06 5.73 -5.43
C LYS A 185 17.80 7.18 -5.87
N GLN A 186 17.14 7.36 -7.01
CA GLN A 186 16.80 8.68 -7.56
C GLN A 186 15.41 9.17 -7.15
N ILE A 187 14.57 8.28 -6.65
CA ILE A 187 13.28 8.59 -6.03
C ILE A 187 13.49 9.00 -4.57
#